data_c91fb98d2f0923fd2429a754074faf77
#
_entry.id   c91fb98d2f0923fd2429a754074faf77
#
_cell.length_a   1.000
_cell.length_b   1.000
_cell.length_c   1.000
_cell.angle_alpha   90.00
_cell.angle_beta   90.00
_cell.angle_gamma   90.00
#
_symmetry.space_group_name_H-M   'P 1'
#
loop_
_entity.id
_entity.type
_entity.pdbx_description
1 polymer ?
#
loop_
_entity_poly.entity_id
_entity_poly.type
_entity_poly.pdbx_seq_one_letter_code
_entity_poly.pdbx_strand_id
1 'polypeptide(L)'
;MRAVTAKAVNWTESGLVPDTVIRAGIRRLLEAKRKEIHSGDVEHAADTLNRFVAMMNDSPVALVPDLANEQHYEVPAELFSQVMGDHRKYSCCYCPTDVGNLSEAEAAALELTAKRAGIEDGMQILDLGCGWGSLSLWIAEHFPRASLTSVSNSTS
;
A
#
# COMPACT_ATOMS: atom_id res chain seq x y z
N MET A 1 0.64 -22.42 18.48
CA MET A 1 -0.02 -21.35 17.75
C MET A 1 0.07 -21.52 16.23
N ARG A 2 1.23 -21.75 15.60
CA ARG A 2 1.37 -21.86 14.12
C ARG A 2 0.47 -22.92 13.44
N ALA A 3 0.26 -24.09 14.03
CA ALA A 3 -0.55 -25.17 13.42
C ALA A 3 -2.06 -24.88 13.38
N VAL A 4 -2.60 -24.16 14.36
CA VAL A 4 -4.02 -23.76 14.42
C VAL A 4 -4.29 -22.66 13.37
N THR A 5 -3.36 -21.72 13.23
CA THR A 5 -3.45 -20.66 12.23
C THR A 5 -3.44 -21.23 10.81
N ALA A 6 -2.54 -22.20 10.52
CA ALA A 6 -2.45 -22.84 9.21
C ALA A 6 -3.74 -23.58 8.84
N LYS A 7 -4.39 -24.28 9.79
CA LYS A 7 -5.68 -24.95 9.54
C LYS A 7 -6.81 -23.96 9.26
N ALA A 8 -6.86 -22.85 10.00
CA ALA A 8 -7.87 -21.80 9.79
C ALA A 8 -7.71 -21.13 8.42
N VAL A 9 -6.49 -20.84 8.00
CA VAL A 9 -6.19 -20.31 6.65
C VAL A 9 -6.64 -21.29 5.58
N ASN A 10 -6.27 -22.57 5.69
CA ASN A 10 -6.65 -23.59 4.71
C ASN A 10 -8.19 -23.76 4.58
N TRP A 11 -8.94 -23.67 5.70
CA TRP A 11 -10.41 -23.69 5.64
C TRP A 11 -10.99 -22.45 4.94
N THR A 12 -10.35 -21.30 5.12
CA THR A 12 -10.75 -20.05 4.44
C THR A 12 -10.51 -20.16 2.94
N GLU A 13 -9.34 -20.63 2.52
CA GLU A 13 -8.95 -20.85 1.12
C GLU A 13 -9.82 -21.91 0.44
N SER A 14 -10.27 -22.91 1.20
CA SER A 14 -11.18 -23.94 0.71
C SER A 14 -12.64 -23.49 0.64
N GLY A 15 -12.96 -22.24 0.95
CA GLY A 15 -14.33 -21.71 0.92
C GLY A 15 -15.26 -22.26 2.01
N LEU A 16 -14.70 -22.92 3.03
CA LEU A 16 -15.48 -23.51 4.13
C LEU A 16 -15.90 -22.50 5.21
N VAL A 17 -15.28 -21.32 5.21
CA VAL A 17 -15.58 -20.24 6.17
C VAL A 17 -16.45 -19.19 5.50
N PRO A 18 -17.65 -18.88 6.05
CA PRO A 18 -18.50 -17.83 5.51
C PRO A 18 -17.81 -16.45 5.49
N ASP A 19 -18.06 -15.67 4.46
CA ASP A 19 -17.50 -14.33 4.24
C ASP A 19 -17.68 -13.40 5.45
N THR A 20 -18.84 -13.47 6.10
CA THR A 20 -19.16 -12.68 7.30
C THR A 20 -18.20 -12.97 8.46
N VAL A 21 -17.79 -14.23 8.63
CA VAL A 21 -16.83 -14.66 9.66
C VAL A 21 -15.43 -14.17 9.31
N ILE A 22 -15.04 -14.30 8.03
CA ILE A 22 -13.75 -13.80 7.52
C ILE A 22 -13.65 -12.29 7.76
N ARG A 23 -14.67 -11.53 7.36
CA ARG A 23 -14.71 -10.07 7.55
C ARG A 23 -14.68 -9.66 9.02
N ALA A 24 -15.37 -10.38 9.89
CA ALA A 24 -15.32 -10.14 11.34
C ALA A 24 -13.92 -10.39 11.90
N GLY A 25 -13.26 -11.46 11.48
CA GLY A 25 -11.87 -11.77 11.83
C GLY A 25 -10.89 -10.68 11.37
N ILE A 26 -10.99 -10.23 10.12
CA ILE A 26 -10.17 -9.15 9.57
C ILE A 26 -10.37 -7.86 10.36
N ARG A 27 -11.61 -7.45 10.61
CA ARG A 27 -11.91 -6.23 11.40
C ARG A 27 -11.32 -6.29 12.80
N ARG A 28 -11.38 -7.45 13.46
CA ARG A 28 -10.77 -7.65 14.77
C ARG A 28 -9.25 -7.49 14.75
N LEU A 29 -8.59 -8.06 13.74
CA LEU A 29 -7.14 -7.93 13.55
C LEU A 29 -6.74 -6.48 13.26
N LEU A 30 -7.48 -5.79 12.40
CA LEU A 30 -7.27 -4.37 12.10
C LEU A 30 -7.45 -3.49 13.33
N GLU A 31 -8.47 -3.73 14.15
CA GLU A 31 -8.70 -2.98 15.39
C GLU A 31 -7.57 -3.23 16.41
N ALA A 32 -7.08 -4.47 16.53
CA ALA A 32 -5.94 -4.77 17.37
C ALA A 32 -4.68 -4.02 16.89
N LYS A 33 -4.44 -4.01 15.57
CA LYS A 33 -3.30 -3.28 14.98
C LYS A 33 -3.45 -1.76 15.14
N ARG A 34 -4.65 -1.23 14.98
CA ARG A 34 -4.93 0.19 15.21
C ARG A 34 -4.62 0.61 16.65
N LYS A 35 -4.99 -0.21 17.64
CA LYS A 35 -4.69 0.05 19.04
C LYS A 35 -3.19 -0.02 19.35
N GLU A 36 -2.46 -0.92 18.70
CA GLU A 36 -1.01 -1.01 18.81
C GLU A 36 -0.30 0.26 18.29
N ILE A 37 -0.78 0.80 17.16
CA ILE A 37 -0.22 2.01 16.53
C ILE A 37 -0.64 3.28 17.29
N HIS A 38 -1.89 3.35 17.74
CA HIS A 38 -2.48 4.48 18.44
C HIS A 38 -2.76 4.11 19.89
N SER A 39 -1.73 4.00 20.70
CA SER A 39 -1.84 3.59 22.10
C SER A 39 -2.61 4.58 22.99
N GLY A 40 -2.84 5.82 22.53
CA GLY A 40 -3.41 6.90 23.33
C GLY A 40 -2.43 7.48 24.39
N ASP A 41 -1.28 6.85 24.56
CA ASP A 41 -0.19 7.26 25.42
C ASP A 41 0.94 7.81 24.56
N VAL A 42 1.22 9.10 24.73
CA VAL A 42 2.22 9.84 23.93
C VAL A 42 3.63 9.33 24.25
N GLU A 43 3.92 8.99 25.48
CA GLU A 43 5.22 8.48 25.92
C GLU A 43 5.50 7.10 25.32
N HIS A 44 4.52 6.19 25.39
CA HIS A 44 4.61 4.89 24.76
C HIS A 44 4.73 4.97 23.23
N ALA A 45 4.04 5.90 22.59
CA ALA A 45 4.14 6.12 21.15
C ALA A 45 5.54 6.62 20.76
N ALA A 46 6.11 7.55 21.54
CA ALA A 46 7.47 8.05 21.33
C ALA A 46 8.52 6.96 21.51
N ASP A 47 8.40 6.15 22.54
CA ASP A 47 9.30 5.00 22.77
C ASP A 47 9.22 3.95 21.67
N THR A 48 8.03 3.69 21.14
CA THR A 48 7.83 2.76 20.04
C THR A 48 8.48 3.29 18.76
N LEU A 49 8.33 4.57 18.47
CA LEU A 49 8.98 5.22 17.34
C LEU A 49 10.51 5.19 17.48
N ASN A 50 11.05 5.55 18.65
CA ASN A 50 12.49 5.57 18.91
C ASN A 50 13.10 4.18 18.74
N ARG A 51 12.45 3.13 19.25
CA ARG A 51 12.89 1.74 19.06
C ARG A 51 12.87 1.33 17.59
N PHE A 52 11.84 1.73 16.84
CA PHE A 52 11.76 1.47 15.42
C PHE A 52 12.88 2.18 14.63
N VAL A 53 13.16 3.45 14.94
CA VAL A 53 14.26 4.21 14.32
C VAL A 53 15.61 3.57 14.63
N ALA A 54 15.84 3.16 15.90
CA ALA A 54 17.07 2.46 16.28
C ALA A 54 17.24 1.14 15.51
N MET A 55 16.18 0.34 15.41
CA MET A 55 16.17 -0.90 14.61
C MET A 55 16.48 -0.64 13.13
N MET A 56 15.93 0.41 12.54
CA MET A 56 16.21 0.78 11.15
C MET A 56 17.67 1.18 10.94
N ASN A 57 18.25 1.93 11.88
CA ASN A 57 19.65 2.36 11.79
C ASN A 57 20.64 1.18 11.89
N ASP A 58 20.27 0.13 12.62
CA ASP A 58 21.09 -1.09 12.77
C ASP A 58 20.85 -2.12 11.65
N SER A 59 19.86 -1.90 10.80
CA SER A 59 19.49 -2.82 9.72
C SER A 59 20.11 -2.40 8.38
N PRO A 60 20.44 -3.33 7.48
CA PRO A 60 20.76 -3.00 6.09
C PRO A 60 19.55 -2.36 5.39
N VAL A 61 19.80 -1.59 4.34
CA VAL A 61 18.76 -0.85 3.59
C VAL A 61 17.67 -1.77 3.05
N ALA A 62 18.02 -3.01 2.65
CA ALA A 62 17.06 -4.02 2.22
C ALA A 62 17.46 -5.38 2.81
N LEU A 63 16.56 -5.97 3.62
CA LEU A 63 16.83 -7.25 4.30
C LEU A 63 16.69 -8.45 3.34
N VAL A 64 15.65 -8.50 2.54
CA VAL A 64 15.29 -9.63 1.66
C VAL A 64 14.61 -9.14 0.38
N PRO A 65 15.33 -8.41 -0.50
CA PRO A 65 14.72 -7.80 -1.68
C PRO A 65 14.13 -8.84 -2.65
N ASP A 66 14.81 -9.97 -2.85
CA ASP A 66 14.36 -11.03 -3.77
C ASP A 66 13.05 -11.66 -3.30
N LEU A 67 12.91 -11.93 -2.00
CA LEU A 67 11.70 -12.50 -1.42
C LEU A 67 10.52 -11.50 -1.49
N ALA A 68 10.78 -10.21 -1.33
CA ALA A 68 9.77 -9.17 -1.47
C ALA A 68 9.27 -9.08 -2.93
N ASN A 69 10.15 -9.17 -3.91
CA ASN A 69 9.79 -9.19 -5.33
C ASN A 69 8.91 -10.41 -5.65
N GLU A 70 9.33 -11.61 -5.25
CA GLU A 70 8.57 -12.85 -5.44
C GLU A 70 7.16 -12.78 -4.84
N GLN A 71 7.01 -12.26 -3.63
CA GLN A 71 5.73 -12.21 -2.93
C GLN A 71 4.78 -11.12 -3.43
N HIS A 72 5.30 -10.01 -3.96
CA HIS A 72 4.49 -8.84 -4.27
C HIS A 72 4.32 -8.57 -5.76
N TYR A 73 5.23 -9.01 -6.61
CA TYR A 73 5.24 -8.63 -8.03
C TYR A 73 5.04 -9.80 -9.00
N GLU A 74 5.18 -11.04 -8.56
CA GLU A 74 4.93 -12.24 -9.39
C GLU A 74 3.49 -12.78 -9.28
N VAL A 75 2.57 -11.95 -8.80
CA VAL A 75 1.13 -12.27 -8.75
C VAL A 75 0.49 -11.90 -10.09
N PRO A 76 -0.44 -12.74 -10.64
CA PRO A 76 -1.09 -12.42 -11.91
C PRO A 76 -1.75 -11.04 -11.92
N ALA A 77 -1.56 -10.28 -13.00
CA ALA A 77 -2.08 -8.92 -13.17
C ALA A 77 -3.62 -8.85 -13.05
N GLU A 78 -4.30 -9.95 -13.41
CA GLU A 78 -5.75 -10.08 -13.30
C GLU A 78 -6.25 -9.96 -11.86
N LEU A 79 -5.50 -10.46 -10.88
CA LEU A 79 -5.86 -10.29 -9.46
C LEU A 79 -5.88 -8.81 -9.10
N PHE A 80 -4.85 -8.07 -9.50
CA PHE A 80 -4.75 -6.64 -9.21
C PHE A 80 -5.87 -5.83 -9.87
N SER A 81 -6.31 -6.21 -11.06
CA SER A 81 -7.44 -5.57 -11.73
C SER A 81 -8.78 -5.74 -11.00
N GLN A 82 -8.90 -6.77 -10.15
CA GLN A 82 -10.11 -7.05 -9.35
C GLN A 82 -10.08 -6.43 -7.96
N VAL A 83 -8.90 -6.17 -7.39
CA VAL A 83 -8.75 -5.72 -6.00
C VAL A 83 -8.35 -4.25 -5.86
N MET A 84 -7.91 -3.61 -6.94
CA MET A 84 -7.58 -2.18 -6.98
C MET A 84 -8.67 -1.36 -7.67
N GLY A 85 -8.64 -0.05 -7.48
CA GLY A 85 -9.48 0.89 -8.22
C GLY A 85 -8.93 1.21 -9.62
N ASP A 86 -9.53 2.20 -10.27
CA ASP A 86 -9.25 2.56 -11.67
C ASP A 86 -7.81 3.03 -11.90
N HIS A 87 -7.20 3.67 -10.90
CA HIS A 87 -5.82 4.15 -10.98
C HIS A 87 -4.78 3.08 -10.61
N ARG A 88 -5.20 1.90 -10.17
CA ARG A 88 -4.32 0.78 -9.79
C ARG A 88 -3.20 1.18 -8.84
N LYS A 89 -3.53 2.01 -7.85
CA LYS A 89 -2.57 2.46 -6.85
C LYS A 89 -2.30 1.38 -5.81
N TYR A 90 -1.26 0.60 -6.00
CA TYR A 90 -0.92 -0.56 -5.17
C TYR A 90 -0.49 -0.21 -3.74
N SER A 91 0.01 0.99 -3.49
CA SER A 91 0.29 1.48 -2.14
C SER A 91 -1.00 1.97 -1.44
N CYS A 92 -0.91 2.35 -0.16
CA CYS A 92 -2.07 2.81 0.58
C CYS A 92 -2.75 4.03 -0.06
N CYS A 93 -4.09 4.05 0.00
CA CYS A 93 -4.91 5.16 -0.45
C CYS A 93 -5.12 6.19 0.65
N TYR A 94 -5.64 7.35 0.29
CA TYR A 94 -6.09 8.38 1.23
C TYR A 94 -7.61 8.48 1.17
N CYS A 95 -8.26 8.30 2.31
CA CYS A 95 -9.72 8.28 2.41
C CYS A 95 -10.19 9.48 3.25
N PRO A 96 -10.33 10.67 2.68
CA PRO A 96 -11.04 11.76 3.34
C PRO A 96 -12.52 11.41 3.55
N THR A 97 -13.25 12.23 4.32
CA THR A 97 -14.62 11.93 4.77
C THR A 97 -15.65 11.85 3.64
N ASP A 98 -15.35 12.44 2.50
CA ASP A 98 -16.22 12.57 1.31
C ASP A 98 -15.95 11.51 0.24
N VAL A 99 -14.95 10.63 0.45
CA VAL A 99 -14.61 9.54 -0.48
C VAL A 99 -15.56 8.35 -0.28
N GLY A 100 -16.23 7.94 -1.35
CA GLY A 100 -17.24 6.88 -1.32
C GLY A 100 -16.74 5.51 -1.82
N ASN A 101 -15.65 5.45 -2.56
CA ASN A 101 -15.13 4.22 -3.17
C ASN A 101 -13.60 4.23 -3.29
N LEU A 102 -13.04 3.08 -3.72
CA LEU A 102 -11.60 2.88 -3.81
C LEU A 102 -10.95 3.75 -4.89
N SER A 103 -11.58 3.91 -6.05
CA SER A 103 -11.05 4.74 -7.15
C SER A 103 -10.89 6.20 -6.73
N GLU A 104 -11.87 6.74 -5.99
CA GLU A 104 -11.79 8.09 -5.42
C GLU A 104 -10.68 8.21 -4.35
N ALA A 105 -10.50 7.18 -3.53
CA ALA A 105 -9.42 7.14 -2.54
C ALA A 105 -8.03 7.08 -3.19
N GLU A 106 -7.90 6.36 -4.30
CA GLU A 106 -6.68 6.32 -5.12
C GLU A 106 -6.39 7.70 -5.72
N ALA A 107 -7.38 8.33 -6.36
CA ALA A 107 -7.26 9.67 -6.93
C ALA A 107 -6.85 10.72 -5.87
N ALA A 108 -7.51 10.73 -4.71
CA ALA A 108 -7.18 11.62 -3.61
C ALA A 108 -5.74 11.43 -3.10
N ALA A 109 -5.25 10.20 -3.06
CA ALA A 109 -3.87 9.91 -2.67
C ALA A 109 -2.84 10.37 -3.72
N LEU A 110 -3.16 10.22 -5.01
CA LEU A 110 -2.31 10.68 -6.11
C LEU A 110 -2.23 12.21 -6.14
N GLU A 111 -3.38 12.90 -6.02
CA GLU A 111 -3.45 14.35 -5.89
C GLU A 111 -2.62 14.86 -4.71
N LEU A 112 -2.80 14.25 -3.53
CA LEU A 112 -2.04 14.61 -2.34
C LEU A 112 -0.52 14.41 -2.54
N THR A 113 -0.12 13.35 -3.24
CA THR A 113 1.27 13.06 -3.57
C THR A 113 1.83 14.14 -4.50
N ALA A 114 1.14 14.47 -5.58
CA ALA A 114 1.53 15.52 -6.51
C ALA A 114 1.65 16.89 -5.82
N LYS A 115 0.67 17.24 -4.98
CA LYS A 115 0.68 18.47 -4.18
C LYS A 115 1.88 18.56 -3.22
N ARG A 116 2.18 17.45 -2.51
CA ARG A 116 3.32 17.39 -1.56
C ARG A 116 4.67 17.46 -2.27
N ALA A 117 4.76 16.87 -3.47
CA ALA A 117 5.96 16.94 -4.30
C ALA A 117 6.11 18.29 -5.02
N GLY A 118 5.10 19.17 -4.96
CA GLY A 118 5.12 20.48 -5.62
C GLY A 118 5.14 20.34 -7.15
N ILE A 119 4.43 19.35 -7.70
CA ILE A 119 4.42 19.10 -9.15
C ILE A 119 3.66 20.21 -9.86
N GLU A 120 4.31 20.78 -10.89
CA GLU A 120 3.76 21.81 -11.77
C GLU A 120 3.85 21.36 -13.21
N ASP A 121 2.96 21.88 -14.04
CA ASP A 121 2.94 21.56 -15.45
C ASP A 121 4.19 22.08 -16.20
N GLY A 122 4.78 21.24 -17.05
CA GLY A 122 6.03 21.52 -17.76
C GLY A 122 7.29 21.07 -17.01
N MET A 123 7.19 20.47 -15.82
CA MET A 123 8.32 19.89 -15.11
C MET A 123 8.85 18.63 -15.77
N GLN A 124 10.15 18.35 -15.54
CA GLN A 124 10.74 17.03 -15.81
C GLN A 124 10.69 16.21 -14.52
N ILE A 125 10.03 15.07 -14.56
CA ILE A 125 9.71 14.26 -13.39
C ILE A 125 10.28 12.86 -13.58
N LEU A 126 10.95 12.36 -12.55
CA LEU A 126 11.42 10.97 -12.45
C LEU A 126 10.59 10.24 -11.41
N ASP A 127 9.86 9.20 -11.85
CA ASP A 127 9.09 8.29 -10.99
C ASP A 127 9.88 6.99 -10.80
N LEU A 128 10.55 6.86 -9.66
CA LEU A 128 11.35 5.69 -9.29
C LEU A 128 10.50 4.66 -8.55
N GLY A 129 10.35 3.48 -9.15
CA GLY A 129 9.47 2.44 -8.62
C GLY A 129 8.01 2.72 -8.98
N CYS A 130 7.75 3.05 -10.24
CA CYS A 130 6.44 3.47 -10.72
C CYS A 130 5.34 2.39 -10.58
N GLY A 131 5.70 1.12 -10.34
CA GLY A 131 4.76 0.01 -10.25
C GLY A 131 3.86 -0.07 -11.48
N TRP A 132 2.54 0.01 -11.30
CA TRP A 132 1.54 0.01 -12.37
C TRP A 132 1.46 1.33 -13.15
N GLY A 133 2.34 2.29 -12.87
CA GLY A 133 2.33 3.61 -13.49
C GLY A 133 1.24 4.55 -12.96
N SER A 134 0.64 4.23 -11.83
CA SER A 134 -0.49 5.00 -11.26
C SER A 134 -0.20 6.49 -11.14
N LEU A 135 0.93 6.85 -10.53
CA LEU A 135 1.32 8.26 -10.38
C LEU A 135 1.70 8.88 -11.71
N SER A 136 2.47 8.18 -12.53
CA SER A 136 2.91 8.66 -13.84
C SER A 136 1.74 8.94 -14.77
N LEU A 137 0.77 8.03 -14.87
CA LEU A 137 -0.42 8.20 -15.71
C LEU A 137 -1.31 9.33 -15.19
N TRP A 138 -1.49 9.41 -13.88
CA TRP A 138 -2.26 10.50 -13.26
C TRP A 138 -1.61 11.87 -13.51
N ILE A 139 -0.27 11.97 -13.38
CA ILE A 139 0.47 13.20 -13.70
C ILE A 139 0.32 13.56 -15.19
N ALA A 140 0.47 12.59 -16.09
CA ALA A 140 0.34 12.83 -17.53
C ALA A 140 -1.05 13.37 -17.91
N GLU A 141 -2.10 12.92 -17.22
CA GLU A 141 -3.47 13.41 -17.41
C GLU A 141 -3.66 14.85 -16.90
N HIS A 142 -3.12 15.17 -15.72
CA HIS A 142 -3.37 16.45 -15.04
C HIS A 142 -2.33 17.53 -15.38
N PHE A 143 -1.14 17.15 -15.85
CA PHE A 143 -0.03 18.03 -16.22
C PHE A 143 0.49 17.69 -17.63
N PRO A 144 -0.26 18.03 -18.69
CA PRO A 144 -0.01 17.52 -20.05
C PRO A 144 1.30 18.03 -20.70
N ARG A 145 1.95 19.03 -20.12
CA ARG A 145 3.25 19.52 -20.58
C ARG A 145 4.42 18.96 -19.77
N ALA A 146 4.14 18.19 -18.71
CA ALA A 146 5.18 17.54 -17.94
C ALA A 146 5.86 16.43 -18.76
N SER A 147 7.17 16.27 -18.55
CA SER A 147 7.94 15.17 -19.15
C SER A 147 8.25 14.15 -18.06
N LEU A 148 7.77 12.92 -18.25
CA LEU A 148 7.86 11.85 -17.28
C LEU A 148 8.87 10.78 -17.71
N THR A 149 9.71 10.38 -16.78
CA THR A 149 10.53 9.17 -16.89
C THR A 149 10.15 8.24 -15.75
N SER A 150 9.58 7.09 -16.09
CA SER A 150 9.12 6.09 -15.12
C SER A 150 10.03 4.88 -15.14
N VAL A 151 10.47 4.42 -13.97
CA VAL A 151 11.38 3.28 -13.82
C VAL A 151 10.76 2.25 -12.88
N SER A 152 10.70 1.00 -13.33
CA SER A 152 10.28 -0.16 -12.54
C SER A 152 11.35 -1.24 -12.59
N ASN A 153 11.46 -2.04 -11.54
CA ASN A 153 12.28 -3.25 -11.49
C ASN A 153 11.45 -4.52 -11.79
N SER A 154 10.15 -4.39 -12.01
CA SER A 154 9.28 -5.49 -12.42
C SER A 154 9.49 -5.79 -13.89
N THR A 155 9.48 -7.08 -14.23
CA THR A 155 9.55 -7.59 -15.61
C THR A 155 8.20 -8.03 -16.16
N SER A 156 7.16 -8.00 -15.32
CA SER A 156 5.77 -8.39 -15.63
C SER A 156 4.90 -7.19 -15.97
#